data_19860ea786ac60f5cb3d0499ad1a4c89
#
_entry.id   19860ea786ac60f5cb3d0499ad1a4c89
#
_cell.length_a   1.000
_cell.length_b   1.000
_cell.length_c   1.000
_cell.angle_alpha   90.00
_cell.angle_beta   90.00
_cell.angle_gamma   90.00
#
_symmetry.space_group_name_H-M   'P 1'
#
loop_
_entity.id
_entity.type
_entity.pdbx_description
1 polymer ?
#
loop_
_entity_poly.entity_id
_entity_poly.type
_entity_poly.pdbx_seq_one_letter_code
_entity_poly.pdbx_strand_id
1 'polypeptide(L)'
;MTLRRAARRAAISWIAIAISVVASIGGATALDYPTRPVRWVVGFAPGGANDIIARLIGARLSERLGQQFVIENKPGAGGNIGAESVINAEPDGYTVLLVNPSNFINTSLYANLQFNFPRDVAAVASFIRVPNVMTVGKGVEAKTAAEFIAYAKANPGKVNMASAGTGTSTHLSGEMFMAMAGIKMQHVPYRGAGPAVTDMLGGQVQVIFDSMPSIIPHIRSGALRALAVTTATRSSQLPDTPAVADTVPGYEASALFGMGAPKNTPKEIIEKLNKEINAVLAEPAVQKQLVELGGDPVIGTPEAFGTLIVSETEKWKKVIEDAGIPKVE
;
A
#
# COMPACT_ATOMS: atom_id res chain seq x y z
N MET A 1 -64.96 -49.30 9.80
CA MET A 1 -64.77 -47.88 10.22
C MET A 1 -63.35 -47.51 10.63
N THR A 2 -62.43 -48.44 10.72
CA THR A 2 -61.06 -48.24 11.25
C THR A 2 -59.99 -47.85 10.21
N LEU A 3 -60.11 -48.29 8.96
CA LEU A 3 -59.11 -47.98 7.91
C LEU A 3 -59.07 -46.52 7.42
N ARG A 4 -60.23 -45.81 7.41
CA ARG A 4 -60.30 -44.38 7.00
C ARG A 4 -59.72 -43.43 8.04
N ARG A 5 -59.64 -43.80 9.32
CA ARG A 5 -59.00 -42.99 10.39
C ARG A 5 -57.50 -43.06 10.37
N ALA A 6 -56.92 -44.24 10.00
CA ALA A 6 -55.48 -44.40 9.88
C ALA A 6 -54.87 -43.62 8.71
N ALA A 7 -55.55 -43.63 7.54
CA ALA A 7 -55.10 -42.86 6.36
C ALA A 7 -55.14 -41.31 6.56
N ARG A 8 -56.10 -40.81 7.32
CA ARG A 8 -56.16 -39.36 7.64
C ARG A 8 -55.08 -38.93 8.63
N ARG A 9 -54.71 -39.78 9.56
CA ARG A 9 -53.61 -39.48 10.52
C ARG A 9 -52.25 -39.51 9.84
N ALA A 10 -52.00 -40.44 8.92
CA ALA A 10 -50.79 -40.50 8.12
C ALA A 10 -50.62 -39.25 7.21
N ALA A 11 -51.70 -38.81 6.52
CA ALA A 11 -51.67 -37.62 5.65
C ALA A 11 -51.35 -36.35 6.44
N ILE A 12 -51.91 -36.18 7.64
CA ILE A 12 -51.68 -35.00 8.49
C ILE A 12 -50.20 -34.96 8.99
N SER A 13 -49.63 -36.14 9.33
CA SER A 13 -48.21 -36.24 9.75
C SER A 13 -47.24 -35.91 8.64
N TRP A 14 -47.51 -36.27 7.39
CA TRP A 14 -46.66 -35.93 6.22
C TRP A 14 -46.75 -34.45 5.87
N ILE A 15 -47.86 -33.80 6.04
CA ILE A 15 -48.04 -32.35 5.83
C ILE A 15 -47.32 -31.56 6.92
N ALA A 16 -47.33 -32.02 8.19
CA ALA A 16 -46.59 -31.35 9.27
C ALA A 16 -45.07 -31.44 9.10
N ILE A 17 -44.52 -32.56 8.59
CA ILE A 17 -43.10 -32.73 8.29
C ILE A 17 -42.70 -31.87 7.10
N ALA A 18 -43.51 -31.77 6.06
CA ALA A 18 -43.23 -30.91 4.88
C ALA A 18 -43.18 -29.42 5.25
N ILE A 19 -44.05 -28.94 6.16
CA ILE A 19 -44.05 -27.56 6.63
C ILE A 19 -42.85 -27.25 7.53
N SER A 20 -42.33 -28.22 8.30
CA SER A 20 -41.14 -28.04 9.16
C SER A 20 -39.82 -27.93 8.34
N VAL A 21 -39.74 -28.54 7.16
CA VAL A 21 -38.58 -28.49 6.28
C VAL A 21 -38.47 -27.15 5.54
N VAL A 22 -39.60 -26.52 5.23
CA VAL A 22 -39.60 -25.21 4.54
C VAL A 22 -39.27 -24.04 5.46
N ALA A 23 -39.39 -24.20 6.79
CA ALA A 23 -39.08 -23.14 7.76
C ALA A 23 -37.55 -23.02 8.07
N SER A 24 -36.68 -23.91 7.52
CA SER A 24 -35.24 -23.92 7.77
C SER A 24 -34.40 -23.33 6.62
N ILE A 25 -35.04 -22.72 5.63
CA ILE A 25 -34.31 -21.84 4.72
C ILE A 25 -34.12 -20.53 5.50
N GLY A 26 -33.15 -20.55 6.41
CA GLY A 26 -32.63 -19.34 7.03
C GLY A 26 -32.16 -18.45 5.90
N GLY A 27 -32.94 -17.41 5.58
CA GLY A 27 -32.52 -16.41 4.64
C GLY A 27 -31.16 -15.91 5.10
N ALA A 28 -30.14 -16.10 4.27
CA ALA A 28 -28.86 -15.43 4.48
C ALA A 28 -29.20 -13.93 4.54
N THR A 29 -29.26 -13.37 5.75
CA THR A 29 -29.43 -11.93 5.93
C THR A 29 -28.22 -11.32 5.25
N ALA A 30 -28.47 -10.56 4.19
CA ALA A 30 -27.42 -9.82 3.52
C ALA A 30 -26.69 -8.99 4.59
N LEU A 31 -25.36 -9.10 4.63
CA LEU A 31 -24.56 -8.36 5.58
C LEU A 31 -24.84 -6.86 5.43
N ASP A 32 -25.47 -6.26 6.43
CA ASP A 32 -25.76 -4.83 6.48
C ASP A 32 -24.50 -4.08 6.93
N TYR A 33 -23.54 -3.98 6.01
CA TYR A 33 -22.25 -3.31 6.21
C TYR A 33 -21.83 -2.64 4.90
N PRO A 34 -21.29 -1.39 4.96
CA PRO A 34 -21.28 -0.49 6.11
C PRO A 34 -22.62 0.24 6.27
N THR A 35 -23.04 0.51 7.53
CA THR A 35 -24.22 1.31 7.88
C THR A 35 -23.87 2.72 8.36
N ARG A 36 -22.59 3.00 8.52
CA ARG A 36 -22.01 4.28 8.94
C ARG A 36 -20.66 4.51 8.25
N PRO A 37 -20.10 5.73 8.27
CA PRO A 37 -18.81 6.01 7.67
C PRO A 37 -17.69 5.09 8.17
N VAL A 38 -16.81 4.68 7.24
CA VAL A 38 -15.63 3.88 7.50
C VAL A 38 -14.41 4.80 7.59
N ARG A 39 -13.68 4.74 8.69
CA ARG A 39 -12.43 5.47 8.90
C ARG A 39 -11.28 4.72 8.23
N TRP A 40 -10.64 5.35 7.27
CA TRP A 40 -9.49 4.77 6.55
C TRP A 40 -8.20 5.50 6.92
N VAL A 41 -7.38 4.88 7.76
CA VAL A 41 -6.15 5.47 8.29
C VAL A 41 -5.02 5.36 7.27
N VAL A 42 -4.37 6.48 7.03
CA VAL A 42 -3.16 6.63 6.21
C VAL A 42 -2.02 7.10 7.11
N GLY A 43 -0.98 6.30 7.29
CA GLY A 43 0.13 6.53 8.23
C GLY A 43 1.08 7.68 7.84
N PHE A 44 0.72 8.55 6.88
CA PHE A 44 1.58 9.58 6.30
C PHE A 44 0.82 10.89 6.07
N ALA A 45 1.58 12.00 5.95
CA ALA A 45 1.02 13.30 5.60
C ALA A 45 0.34 13.28 4.21
N PRO A 46 -0.64 14.17 3.99
CA PRO A 46 -1.31 14.29 2.69
C PRO A 46 -0.37 14.60 1.52
N GLY A 47 -0.80 14.29 0.29
CA GLY A 47 -0.12 14.63 -0.96
C GLY A 47 0.93 13.62 -1.42
N GLY A 48 1.24 12.58 -0.64
CA GLY A 48 2.07 11.45 -1.07
C GLY A 48 1.24 10.33 -1.71
N ALA A 49 1.92 9.32 -2.29
CA ALA A 49 1.30 8.17 -2.95
C ALA A 49 0.25 7.47 -2.07
N ASN A 50 0.52 7.32 -0.78
CA ASN A 50 -0.42 6.74 0.19
C ASN A 50 -1.77 7.48 0.20
N ASP A 51 -1.72 8.80 0.29
CA ASP A 51 -2.92 9.66 0.37
C ASP A 51 -3.66 9.69 -0.97
N ILE A 52 -2.92 9.81 -2.09
CA ILE A 52 -3.48 9.83 -3.46
C ILE A 52 -4.25 8.54 -3.75
N ILE A 53 -3.66 7.38 -3.48
CA ILE A 53 -4.26 6.07 -3.72
C ILE A 53 -5.48 5.85 -2.82
N ALA A 54 -5.36 6.17 -1.52
CA ALA A 54 -6.47 6.03 -0.56
C ALA A 54 -7.68 6.87 -0.96
N ARG A 55 -7.47 8.13 -1.41
CA ARG A 55 -8.56 9.02 -1.86
C ARG A 55 -9.20 8.53 -3.16
N LEU A 56 -8.40 8.07 -4.11
CA LEU A 56 -8.90 7.52 -5.36
C LEU A 56 -9.83 6.32 -5.13
N ILE A 57 -9.35 5.32 -4.39
CA ILE A 57 -10.13 4.10 -4.12
C ILE A 57 -11.28 4.39 -3.14
N GLY A 58 -11.04 5.22 -2.11
CA GLY A 58 -12.05 5.58 -1.10
C GLY A 58 -13.26 6.31 -1.67
N ALA A 59 -13.06 7.21 -2.65
CA ALA A 59 -14.14 7.87 -3.34
C ALA A 59 -15.06 6.85 -4.06
N ARG A 60 -14.48 5.89 -4.79
CA ARG A 60 -15.22 4.84 -5.49
C ARG A 60 -15.93 3.88 -4.54
N LEU A 61 -15.28 3.49 -3.44
CA LEU A 61 -15.90 2.66 -2.41
C LEU A 61 -17.08 3.38 -1.76
N SER A 62 -16.98 4.69 -1.53
CA SER A 62 -18.08 5.51 -0.97
C SER A 62 -19.30 5.53 -1.90
N GLU A 63 -19.07 5.68 -3.21
CA GLU A 63 -20.13 5.62 -4.21
C GLU A 63 -20.84 4.25 -4.25
N ARG A 64 -20.04 3.16 -4.21
CA ARG A 64 -20.56 1.79 -4.34
C ARG A 64 -21.25 1.27 -3.09
N LEU A 65 -20.74 1.63 -1.92
CA LEU A 65 -21.23 1.12 -0.63
C LEU A 65 -22.22 2.06 0.07
N GLY A 66 -22.44 3.27 -0.47
CA GLY A 66 -23.39 4.23 0.06
C GLY A 66 -23.00 4.86 1.41
N GLN A 67 -21.76 4.61 1.86
CA GLN A 67 -21.20 5.17 3.10
C GLN A 67 -19.81 5.75 2.83
N GLN A 68 -19.48 6.86 3.49
CA GLN A 68 -18.23 7.57 3.28
C GLN A 68 -17.03 6.77 3.80
N PHE A 69 -15.99 6.61 2.98
CA PHE A 69 -14.66 6.19 3.39
C PHE A 69 -13.83 7.44 3.71
N VAL A 70 -13.75 7.77 5.01
CA VAL A 70 -13.11 9.00 5.49
C VAL A 70 -11.62 8.78 5.65
N ILE A 71 -10.81 9.43 4.82
CA ILE A 71 -9.34 9.34 4.89
C ILE A 71 -8.82 10.17 6.05
N GLU A 72 -8.16 9.50 7.01
CA GLU A 72 -7.50 10.12 8.17
C GLU A 72 -5.99 9.96 8.06
N ASN A 73 -5.29 11.07 7.84
CA ASN A 73 -3.82 11.08 7.81
C ASN A 73 -3.28 11.09 9.24
N LYS A 74 -2.51 10.05 9.64
CA LYS A 74 -1.93 9.85 10.97
C LYS A 74 -0.43 9.59 10.89
N PRO A 75 0.37 10.61 10.54
CA PRO A 75 1.79 10.45 10.27
C PRO A 75 2.61 10.25 11.56
N GLY A 76 3.75 9.56 11.42
CA GLY A 76 4.77 9.42 12.46
C GLY A 76 5.40 8.03 12.52
N ALA A 77 6.65 7.96 12.99
CA ALA A 77 7.45 6.74 13.14
C ALA A 77 7.41 5.84 11.88
N GLY A 78 7.65 6.42 10.69
CA GLY A 78 7.61 5.66 9.44
C GLY A 78 6.25 5.02 9.12
N GLY A 79 5.14 5.56 9.64
CA GLY A 79 3.79 5.02 9.47
C GLY A 79 3.31 4.11 10.60
N ASN A 80 4.20 3.77 11.55
CA ASN A 80 3.87 2.84 12.65
C ASN A 80 2.76 3.37 13.55
N ILE A 81 2.70 4.70 13.83
CA ILE A 81 1.62 5.30 14.63
C ILE A 81 0.25 5.08 13.99
N GLY A 82 0.15 5.25 12.68
CA GLY A 82 -1.08 4.96 11.92
C GLY A 82 -1.44 3.48 11.97
N ALA A 83 -0.49 2.58 11.73
CA ALA A 83 -0.69 1.14 11.75
C ALA A 83 -1.15 0.64 13.13
N GLU A 84 -0.46 1.03 14.20
CA GLU A 84 -0.79 0.66 15.56
C GLU A 84 -2.20 1.13 15.96
N SER A 85 -2.60 2.33 15.53
CA SER A 85 -3.95 2.84 15.82
C SER A 85 -5.08 2.04 15.16
N VAL A 86 -4.79 1.31 14.08
CA VAL A 86 -5.76 0.40 13.43
C VAL A 86 -5.69 -0.99 14.07
N ILE A 87 -4.48 -1.50 14.34
CA ILE A 87 -4.28 -2.80 14.98
C ILE A 87 -5.03 -2.87 16.32
N ASN A 88 -5.04 -1.77 17.07
CA ASN A 88 -5.71 -1.64 18.37
C ASN A 88 -7.17 -1.17 18.29
N ALA A 89 -7.73 -1.00 17.08
CA ALA A 89 -9.12 -0.62 16.91
C ALA A 89 -10.06 -1.83 17.05
N GLU A 90 -11.37 -1.56 17.24
CA GLU A 90 -12.40 -2.59 17.23
C GLU A 90 -12.39 -3.34 15.88
N PRO A 91 -12.47 -4.69 15.89
CA PRO A 91 -12.42 -5.47 14.67
C PRO A 91 -13.80 -5.57 13.98
N ASP A 92 -14.47 -4.43 13.82
CA ASP A 92 -15.84 -4.32 13.27
C ASP A 92 -15.87 -3.85 11.81
N GLY A 93 -14.69 -3.66 11.20
CA GLY A 93 -14.54 -3.22 9.82
C GLY A 93 -14.68 -1.71 9.61
N TYR A 94 -15.04 -0.93 10.63
CA TYR A 94 -15.20 0.54 10.50
C TYR A 94 -13.91 1.35 10.71
N THR A 95 -12.81 0.66 10.99
CA THR A 95 -11.47 1.24 10.97
C THR A 95 -10.56 0.34 10.16
N VAL A 96 -10.04 0.87 9.04
CA VAL A 96 -9.17 0.14 8.13
C VAL A 96 -7.87 0.92 7.90
N LEU A 97 -6.82 0.21 7.48
CA LEU A 97 -5.48 0.73 7.24
C LEU A 97 -5.19 0.76 5.74
N LEU A 98 -4.58 1.84 5.26
CA LEU A 98 -3.83 1.79 4.01
C LEU A 98 -2.52 1.04 4.25
N VAL A 99 -2.44 -0.18 3.73
CA VAL A 99 -1.24 -1.01 3.74
C VAL A 99 -0.26 -0.50 2.68
N ASN A 100 1.01 -0.43 3.06
CA ASN A 100 2.08 0.10 2.21
C ASN A 100 3.43 -0.54 2.59
N PRO A 101 4.52 -0.31 1.83
CA PRO A 101 5.82 -0.95 2.09
C PRO A 101 6.38 -0.81 3.50
N SER A 102 6.11 0.32 4.19
CA SER A 102 6.63 0.51 5.56
C SER A 102 6.11 -0.55 6.52
N ASN A 103 4.90 -1.05 6.30
CA ASN A 103 4.30 -2.09 7.13
C ASN A 103 5.08 -3.42 7.04
N PHE A 104 5.67 -3.70 5.88
CA PHE A 104 6.52 -4.87 5.65
C PHE A 104 7.95 -4.65 6.17
N ILE A 105 8.52 -3.49 5.86
CA ILE A 105 9.89 -3.06 6.18
C ILE A 105 10.08 -2.97 7.70
N ASN A 106 9.18 -2.28 8.38
CA ASN A 106 9.36 -1.90 9.79
C ASN A 106 9.35 -3.11 10.73
N THR A 107 8.73 -4.21 10.33
CA THR A 107 8.78 -5.49 11.06
C THR A 107 10.21 -5.97 11.27
N SER A 108 11.12 -5.66 10.34
CA SER A 108 12.55 -6.05 10.42
C SER A 108 13.47 -4.89 10.78
N LEU A 109 13.09 -3.64 10.47
CA LEU A 109 13.92 -2.46 10.64
C LEU A 109 13.87 -1.90 12.07
N TYR A 110 12.69 -1.88 12.71
CA TYR A 110 12.54 -1.33 14.07
C TYR A 110 12.83 -2.40 15.12
N ALA A 111 13.75 -2.10 16.05
CA ALA A 111 14.14 -3.03 17.12
C ALA A 111 13.02 -3.24 18.15
N ASN A 112 12.25 -2.18 18.44
CA ASN A 112 11.26 -2.12 19.52
C ASN A 112 9.82 -1.95 19.02
N LEU A 113 9.46 -2.57 17.86
CA LEU A 113 8.09 -2.50 17.34
C LEU A 113 7.13 -3.31 18.23
N GLN A 114 6.06 -2.67 18.73
CA GLN A 114 5.11 -3.28 19.66
C GLN A 114 4.09 -4.21 19.00
N PHE A 115 4.13 -4.35 17.68
CA PHE A 115 3.25 -5.23 16.90
C PHE A 115 4.04 -5.99 15.83
N ASN A 116 3.47 -7.07 15.33
CA ASN A 116 3.97 -7.80 14.17
C ASN A 116 2.94 -7.69 13.04
N PHE A 117 3.26 -6.91 12.01
CA PHE A 117 2.29 -6.56 10.98
C PHE A 117 1.62 -7.78 10.31
N PRO A 118 2.35 -8.81 9.81
CA PRO A 118 1.73 -9.99 9.20
C PRO A 118 0.83 -10.79 10.15
N ARG A 119 1.11 -10.73 11.46
CA ARG A 119 0.33 -11.46 12.49
C ARG A 119 -0.91 -10.68 12.92
N ASP A 120 -0.82 -9.35 13.02
CA ASP A 120 -1.79 -8.52 13.76
C ASP A 120 -2.75 -7.76 12.82
N VAL A 121 -2.58 -7.89 11.50
CA VAL A 121 -3.44 -7.26 10.48
C VAL A 121 -4.07 -8.34 9.60
N ALA A 122 -5.38 -8.26 9.42
CA ALA A 122 -6.11 -9.04 8.42
C ALA A 122 -5.94 -8.38 7.05
N ALA A 123 -5.45 -9.14 6.06
CA ALA A 123 -5.38 -8.70 4.68
C ALA A 123 -6.79 -8.57 4.10
N VAL A 124 -7.11 -7.44 3.45
CA VAL A 124 -8.39 -7.22 2.78
C VAL A 124 -8.24 -7.32 1.27
N ALA A 125 -7.44 -6.45 0.67
CA ALA A 125 -7.17 -6.45 -0.77
C ALA A 125 -5.88 -5.70 -1.10
N SER A 126 -5.15 -6.16 -2.12
CA SER A 126 -4.14 -5.37 -2.82
C SER A 126 -4.80 -4.41 -3.80
N PHE A 127 -4.12 -3.31 -4.14
CA PHE A 127 -4.62 -2.32 -5.10
C PHE A 127 -3.72 -2.18 -6.31
N ILE A 128 -2.47 -1.82 -6.06
CA ILE A 128 -1.52 -1.39 -7.07
C ILE A 128 -0.09 -1.64 -6.62
N ARG A 129 0.77 -1.98 -7.57
CA ARG A 129 2.22 -1.96 -7.41
C ARG A 129 2.79 -0.85 -8.28
N VAL A 130 3.63 0.00 -7.71
CA VAL A 130 4.24 1.13 -8.42
C VAL A 130 5.76 1.12 -8.24
N PRO A 131 6.55 1.61 -9.21
CA PRO A 131 7.96 1.90 -9.00
C PRO A 131 8.14 3.09 -8.08
N ASN A 132 9.30 3.18 -7.43
CA ASN A 132 9.86 4.46 -7.05
C ASN A 132 10.64 5.04 -8.22
N VAL A 133 10.88 6.34 -8.20
CA VAL A 133 11.66 7.06 -9.21
C VAL A 133 12.79 7.80 -8.52
N MET A 134 14.01 7.51 -8.94
CA MET A 134 15.18 8.31 -8.57
C MET A 134 15.07 9.66 -9.25
N THR A 135 14.84 10.70 -8.48
CA THR A 135 14.51 12.04 -8.98
C THR A 135 15.41 13.08 -8.32
N VAL A 136 15.89 14.03 -9.09
CA VAL A 136 16.75 15.13 -8.61
C VAL A 136 16.11 16.50 -8.81
N GLY A 137 16.44 17.44 -7.91
CA GLY A 137 16.03 18.84 -7.98
C GLY A 137 16.88 19.66 -8.97
N LYS A 138 16.47 20.92 -9.20
CA LYS A 138 17.10 21.83 -10.17
C LYS A 138 18.58 22.13 -9.93
N GLY A 139 19.04 22.02 -8.69
CA GLY A 139 20.45 22.26 -8.32
C GLY A 139 21.42 21.11 -8.64
N VAL A 140 20.91 19.95 -9.12
CA VAL A 140 21.73 18.80 -9.51
C VAL A 140 21.83 18.72 -11.02
N GLU A 141 23.05 18.86 -11.57
CA GLU A 141 23.28 18.85 -13.01
C GLU A 141 23.20 17.46 -13.66
N ALA A 142 23.38 16.39 -12.86
CA ALA A 142 23.33 15.00 -13.34
C ALA A 142 22.03 14.70 -14.11
N LYS A 143 22.19 14.06 -15.28
CA LYS A 143 21.09 13.67 -16.19
C LYS A 143 20.85 12.17 -16.20
N THR A 144 21.75 11.39 -15.64
CA THR A 144 21.70 9.93 -15.55
C THR A 144 22.06 9.46 -14.15
N ALA A 145 21.69 8.21 -13.80
CA ALA A 145 22.11 7.61 -12.55
C ALA A 145 23.64 7.49 -12.45
N ALA A 146 24.34 7.20 -13.55
CA ALA A 146 25.80 7.13 -13.59
C ALA A 146 26.45 8.49 -13.30
N GLU A 147 25.97 9.57 -13.91
CA GLU A 147 26.44 10.93 -13.63
C GLU A 147 26.14 11.33 -12.18
N PHE A 148 24.99 10.92 -11.62
CA PHE A 148 24.67 11.17 -10.22
C PHE A 148 25.62 10.41 -9.26
N ILE A 149 25.99 9.18 -9.57
CA ILE A 149 26.97 8.42 -8.80
C ILE A 149 28.31 9.16 -8.80
N ALA A 150 28.77 9.66 -9.97
CA ALA A 150 29.99 10.44 -10.05
C ALA A 150 29.91 11.76 -9.25
N TYR A 151 28.76 12.46 -9.33
CA TYR A 151 28.49 13.65 -8.55
C TYR A 151 28.52 13.38 -7.04
N ALA A 152 27.87 12.32 -6.57
CA ALA A 152 27.84 11.97 -5.16
C ALA A 152 29.23 11.57 -4.64
N LYS A 153 30.05 10.84 -5.44
CA LYS A 153 31.45 10.52 -5.11
C LYS A 153 32.33 11.75 -5.00
N ALA A 154 32.09 12.77 -5.84
CA ALA A 154 32.81 14.03 -5.78
C ALA A 154 32.39 14.95 -4.62
N ASN A 155 31.22 14.68 -4.03
CA ASN A 155 30.61 15.49 -2.96
C ASN A 155 30.22 14.65 -1.73
N PRO A 156 31.15 13.92 -1.10
CA PRO A 156 30.83 12.99 0.00
C PRO A 156 30.20 13.75 1.18
N GLY A 157 29.03 13.24 1.64
CA GLY A 157 28.28 13.81 2.76
C GLY A 157 27.60 15.16 2.50
N LYS A 158 27.65 15.69 1.27
CA LYS A 158 26.99 16.96 0.89
C LYS A 158 25.66 16.76 0.15
N VAL A 159 25.34 15.53 -0.25
CA VAL A 159 24.10 15.20 -0.94
C VAL A 159 23.05 14.80 0.09
N ASN A 160 22.00 15.58 0.21
CA ASN A 160 20.83 15.27 1.05
C ASN A 160 19.84 14.44 0.25
N MET A 161 19.55 13.25 0.75
CA MET A 161 18.52 12.35 0.20
C MET A 161 17.25 12.46 1.04
N ALA A 162 16.18 12.98 0.46
CA ALA A 162 14.88 13.02 1.11
C ALA A 162 14.18 11.65 1.07
N SER A 163 13.35 11.39 2.07
CA SER A 163 12.40 10.26 2.04
C SER A 163 11.08 10.62 2.69
N ALA A 164 10.05 9.80 2.46
CA ALA A 164 8.77 9.93 3.16
C ALA A 164 8.84 9.56 4.66
N GLY A 165 10.03 9.23 5.15
CA GLY A 165 10.34 8.89 6.54
C GLY A 165 11.18 7.61 6.65
N THR A 166 11.83 7.44 7.79
CA THR A 166 12.62 6.24 8.09
C THR A 166 11.73 4.99 8.04
N GLY A 167 12.21 3.93 7.39
CA GLY A 167 11.45 2.69 7.21
C GLY A 167 10.43 2.70 6.07
N THR A 168 10.47 3.71 5.19
CA THR A 168 9.66 3.73 3.97
C THR A 168 10.41 3.10 2.79
N SER A 169 9.69 2.69 1.73
CA SER A 169 10.34 2.26 0.49
C SER A 169 11.20 3.36 -0.12
N THR A 170 10.82 4.62 0.06
CA THR A 170 11.57 5.79 -0.42
C THR A 170 12.92 5.93 0.31
N HIS A 171 12.97 5.58 1.59
CA HIS A 171 14.21 5.50 2.36
C HIS A 171 15.06 4.31 1.92
N LEU A 172 14.50 3.10 1.97
CA LEU A 172 15.26 1.87 1.70
C LEU A 172 15.72 1.75 0.25
N SER A 173 14.97 2.30 -0.72
CA SER A 173 15.46 2.40 -2.11
C SER A 173 16.74 3.22 -2.20
N GLY A 174 16.85 4.31 -1.45
CA GLY A 174 18.04 5.12 -1.42
C GLY A 174 19.19 4.46 -0.68
N GLU A 175 18.95 3.82 0.47
CA GLU A 175 19.96 3.06 1.23
C GLU A 175 20.54 1.92 0.39
N MET A 176 19.68 1.13 -0.26
CA MET A 176 20.09 0.07 -1.17
C MET A 176 20.94 0.62 -2.33
N PHE A 177 20.52 1.77 -2.90
CA PHE A 177 21.31 2.43 -3.96
C PHE A 177 22.68 2.88 -3.45
N MET A 178 22.75 3.48 -2.26
CA MET A 178 24.05 3.87 -1.64
C MET A 178 24.97 2.67 -1.44
N ALA A 179 24.44 1.58 -0.88
CA ALA A 179 25.22 0.37 -0.62
C ALA A 179 25.74 -0.26 -1.92
N MET A 180 24.87 -0.41 -2.93
CA MET A 180 25.24 -1.06 -4.21
C MET A 180 26.14 -0.20 -5.10
N ALA A 181 25.96 1.14 -5.09
CA ALA A 181 26.75 2.07 -5.90
C ALA A 181 28.06 2.53 -5.21
N GLY A 182 28.26 2.18 -3.93
CA GLY A 182 29.43 2.57 -3.15
C GLY A 182 29.52 4.09 -2.95
N ILE A 183 28.39 4.76 -2.65
CA ILE A 183 28.30 6.20 -2.38
C ILE A 183 27.71 6.46 -1.00
N LYS A 184 27.82 7.70 -0.54
CA LYS A 184 27.22 8.15 0.73
C LYS A 184 26.42 9.42 0.51
N MET A 185 25.19 9.43 1.03
CA MET A 185 24.30 10.58 1.08
C MET A 185 23.80 10.77 2.52
N GLN A 186 23.39 12.00 2.84
CA GLN A 186 22.78 12.30 4.14
C GLN A 186 21.26 12.06 4.03
N HIS A 187 20.73 11.11 4.78
CA HIS A 187 19.28 10.88 4.81
C HIS A 187 18.56 11.97 5.59
N VAL A 188 17.50 12.55 4.98
CA VAL A 188 16.62 13.57 5.56
C VAL A 188 15.19 13.01 5.55
N PRO A 189 14.70 12.47 6.70
CA PRO A 189 13.36 11.89 6.78
C PRO A 189 12.28 12.95 6.97
N TYR A 190 11.18 12.81 6.23
CA TYR A 190 9.97 13.63 6.35
C TYR A 190 8.79 12.81 6.90
N ARG A 191 7.68 13.47 7.27
CA ARG A 191 6.45 12.79 7.73
C ARG A 191 5.56 12.29 6.59
N GLY A 192 6.11 12.15 5.37
CA GLY A 192 5.43 11.73 4.14
C GLY A 192 6.09 12.33 2.91
N ALA A 193 5.72 11.86 1.72
CA ALA A 193 6.29 12.33 0.46
C ALA A 193 5.89 13.79 0.14
N GLY A 194 4.67 14.23 0.47
CA GLY A 194 4.23 15.60 0.21
C GLY A 194 5.20 16.68 0.69
N PRO A 195 5.51 16.78 2.00
CA PRO A 195 6.50 17.73 2.50
C PRO A 195 7.92 17.50 1.94
N ALA A 196 8.35 16.24 1.69
CA ALA A 196 9.65 15.94 1.09
C ALA A 196 9.77 16.51 -0.34
N VAL A 197 8.74 16.35 -1.17
CA VAL A 197 8.68 16.89 -2.53
C VAL A 197 8.64 18.42 -2.50
N THR A 198 7.95 19.03 -1.55
CA THR A 198 7.93 20.50 -1.38
C THR A 198 9.34 21.04 -1.14
N ASP A 199 10.11 20.45 -0.24
CA ASP A 199 11.47 20.86 0.06
C ASP A 199 12.43 20.57 -1.11
N MET A 200 12.18 19.51 -1.88
CA MET A 200 12.94 19.22 -3.10
C MET A 200 12.70 20.26 -4.18
N LEU A 201 11.46 20.69 -4.39
CA LEU A 201 11.11 21.78 -5.30
C LEU A 201 11.76 23.11 -4.86
N GLY A 202 11.88 23.31 -3.54
CA GLY A 202 12.56 24.44 -2.92
C GLY A 202 14.09 24.34 -2.91
N GLY A 203 14.69 23.22 -3.38
CA GLY A 203 16.14 23.01 -3.47
C GLY A 203 16.83 22.70 -2.15
N GLN A 204 16.07 22.38 -1.06
CA GLN A 204 16.63 22.05 0.25
C GLN A 204 17.27 20.66 0.28
N VAL A 205 16.82 19.76 -0.58
CA VAL A 205 17.35 18.40 -0.74
C VAL A 205 17.63 18.11 -2.22
N GLN A 206 18.60 17.24 -2.50
CA GLN A 206 19.15 17.04 -3.84
C GLN A 206 18.51 15.88 -4.58
N VAL A 207 18.14 14.81 -3.88
CA VAL A 207 17.63 13.57 -4.48
C VAL A 207 16.54 12.95 -3.62
N ILE A 208 15.60 12.28 -4.27
CA ILE A 208 14.58 11.44 -3.64
C ILE A 208 14.33 10.19 -4.51
N PHE A 209 14.05 9.06 -3.86
CA PHE A 209 13.54 7.84 -4.49
C PHE A 209 12.04 7.74 -4.18
N ASP A 210 11.22 8.58 -4.80
CA ASP A 210 9.81 8.67 -4.42
C ASP A 210 8.90 7.79 -5.27
N SER A 211 7.77 7.37 -4.68
CA SER A 211 6.78 6.56 -5.39
C SER A 211 6.15 7.34 -6.53
N MET A 212 5.99 6.69 -7.69
CA MET A 212 5.57 7.35 -8.93
C MET A 212 4.31 8.22 -8.78
N PRO A 213 3.24 7.83 -8.09
CA PRO A 213 2.04 8.66 -7.96
C PRO A 213 2.27 10.06 -7.41
N SER A 214 3.21 10.22 -6.47
CA SER A 214 3.50 11.52 -5.87
C SER A 214 4.46 12.38 -6.69
N ILE A 215 5.37 11.75 -7.45
CA ILE A 215 6.47 12.49 -8.11
C ILE A 215 6.21 12.75 -9.61
N ILE A 216 5.40 11.92 -10.29
CA ILE A 216 5.21 12.00 -11.75
C ILE A 216 4.66 13.34 -12.23
N PRO A 217 3.77 14.05 -11.53
CA PRO A 217 3.31 15.37 -11.98
C PRO A 217 4.44 16.40 -12.05
N HIS A 218 5.40 16.32 -11.12
CA HIS A 218 6.55 17.22 -11.05
C HIS A 218 7.62 16.90 -12.10
N ILE A 219 7.73 15.63 -12.50
CA ILE A 219 8.59 15.20 -13.61
C ILE A 219 7.99 15.67 -14.93
N ARG A 220 6.69 15.44 -15.16
CA ARG A 220 5.99 15.84 -16.40
C ARG A 220 5.96 17.34 -16.60
N SER A 221 5.89 18.14 -15.54
CA SER A 221 5.97 19.61 -15.60
C SER A 221 7.41 20.13 -15.79
N GLY A 222 8.44 19.27 -15.74
CA GLY A 222 9.84 19.67 -15.80
C GLY A 222 10.35 20.37 -14.53
N ALA A 223 9.56 20.38 -13.44
CA ALA A 223 9.98 20.96 -12.17
C ALA A 223 11.08 20.13 -11.50
N LEU A 224 11.03 18.81 -11.67
CA LEU A 224 12.01 17.83 -11.21
C LEU A 224 12.46 16.95 -12.37
N ARG A 225 13.63 16.31 -12.23
CA ARG A 225 14.21 15.42 -13.26
C ARG A 225 14.26 13.99 -12.76
N ALA A 226 13.61 13.07 -13.48
CA ALA A 226 13.81 11.63 -13.28
C ALA A 226 15.16 11.20 -13.85
N LEU A 227 15.92 10.42 -13.09
CA LEU A 227 17.17 9.80 -13.52
C LEU A 227 16.99 8.31 -13.85
N ALA A 228 16.19 7.59 -13.04
CA ALA A 228 15.93 6.18 -13.25
C ALA A 228 14.65 5.74 -12.49
N VAL A 229 14.00 4.67 -12.96
CA VAL A 229 12.95 3.96 -12.23
C VAL A 229 13.57 2.79 -11.45
N THR A 230 12.97 2.45 -10.30
CA THR A 230 13.52 1.44 -9.39
C THR A 230 13.12 0.00 -9.72
N THR A 231 12.20 -0.19 -10.66
CA THR A 231 11.81 -1.51 -11.20
C THR A 231 12.89 -2.08 -12.12
N ALA A 232 12.91 -3.40 -12.29
CA ALA A 232 13.84 -4.08 -13.18
C ALA A 232 13.70 -3.65 -14.66
N THR A 233 12.51 -3.18 -15.05
CA THR A 233 12.19 -2.69 -16.40
C THR A 233 11.65 -1.27 -16.34
N ARG A 234 11.71 -0.55 -17.46
CA ARG A 234 11.18 0.81 -17.59
C ARG A 234 9.68 0.86 -17.36
N SER A 235 9.19 1.97 -16.85
CA SER A 235 7.75 2.24 -16.73
C SER A 235 7.17 2.78 -18.05
N SER A 236 5.98 2.32 -18.42
CA SER A 236 5.23 2.88 -19.56
C SER A 236 4.90 4.37 -19.40
N GLN A 237 4.88 4.87 -18.18
CA GLN A 237 4.61 6.28 -17.88
C GLN A 237 5.85 7.19 -17.99
N LEU A 238 7.05 6.58 -17.99
CA LEU A 238 8.34 7.24 -18.17
C LEU A 238 9.21 6.39 -19.12
N PRO A 239 8.81 6.22 -20.41
CA PRO A 239 9.43 5.28 -21.35
C PRO A 239 10.90 5.62 -21.65
N ASP A 240 11.26 6.90 -21.57
CA ASP A 240 12.62 7.38 -21.83
C ASP A 240 13.52 7.30 -20.57
N THR A 241 12.94 7.02 -19.38
CA THR A 241 13.70 6.93 -18.12
C THR A 241 14.21 5.50 -17.96
N PRO A 242 15.54 5.27 -17.86
CA PRO A 242 16.12 3.94 -17.69
C PRO A 242 15.77 3.33 -16.32
N ALA A 243 16.00 2.02 -16.18
CA ALA A 243 15.97 1.37 -14.88
C ALA A 243 17.28 1.68 -14.10
N VAL A 244 17.20 1.73 -12.77
CA VAL A 244 18.40 1.80 -11.93
C VAL A 244 19.32 0.62 -12.21
N ALA A 245 18.73 -0.57 -12.47
CA ALA A 245 19.44 -1.79 -12.81
C ALA A 245 20.36 -1.68 -14.05
N ASP A 246 20.06 -0.76 -14.99
CA ASP A 246 20.91 -0.50 -16.17
C ASP A 246 22.27 0.09 -15.75
N THR A 247 22.36 0.73 -14.58
CA THR A 247 23.61 1.31 -14.03
C THR A 247 24.11 0.55 -12.82
N VAL A 248 23.22 -0.02 -12.01
CA VAL A 248 23.50 -0.76 -10.78
C VAL A 248 22.86 -2.15 -10.92
N PRO A 249 23.55 -3.15 -11.51
CA PRO A 249 22.99 -4.47 -11.77
C PRO A 249 22.43 -5.16 -10.53
N GLY A 250 21.26 -5.77 -10.64
CA GLY A 250 20.58 -6.44 -9.54
C GLY A 250 19.74 -5.54 -8.64
N TYR A 251 19.71 -4.23 -8.90
CA TYR A 251 18.84 -3.32 -8.17
C TYR A 251 17.37 -3.48 -8.57
N GLU A 252 16.48 -3.69 -7.60
CA GLU A 252 15.02 -3.70 -7.80
C GLU A 252 14.28 -3.33 -6.52
N ALA A 253 13.43 -2.33 -6.60
CA ALA A 253 12.50 -1.93 -5.55
C ALA A 253 11.17 -1.49 -6.15
N SER A 254 10.07 -1.81 -5.45
CA SER A 254 8.71 -1.37 -5.81
C SER A 254 7.86 -1.18 -4.57
N ALA A 255 6.77 -0.44 -4.68
CA ALA A 255 5.85 -0.19 -3.61
C ALA A 255 4.50 -0.88 -3.89
N LEU A 256 4.09 -1.79 -3.00
CA LEU A 256 2.79 -2.46 -3.02
C LEU A 256 1.84 -1.76 -2.04
N PHE A 257 0.64 -1.43 -2.50
CA PHE A 257 -0.42 -0.81 -1.69
C PHE A 257 -1.66 -1.69 -1.62
N GLY A 258 -2.37 -1.59 -0.50
CA GLY A 258 -3.60 -2.35 -0.27
C GLY A 258 -4.38 -1.85 0.94
N MET A 259 -5.39 -2.61 1.34
CA MET A 259 -6.17 -2.38 2.54
C MET A 259 -5.97 -3.52 3.54
N GLY A 260 -5.79 -3.17 4.80
CA GLY A 260 -5.81 -4.09 5.94
C GLY A 260 -6.84 -3.66 6.98
N ALA A 261 -7.24 -4.60 7.80
CA ALA A 261 -8.16 -4.38 8.93
C ALA A 261 -7.57 -4.99 10.22
N PRO A 262 -8.11 -4.70 11.42
CA PRO A 262 -7.72 -5.41 12.63
C PRO A 262 -7.84 -6.93 12.47
N LYS A 263 -6.94 -7.70 13.06
CA LYS A 263 -6.79 -9.15 12.89
C LYS A 263 -8.09 -9.97 12.96
N ASN A 264 -8.96 -9.63 13.88
CA ASN A 264 -10.18 -10.41 14.18
C ASN A 264 -11.42 -9.83 13.48
N THR A 265 -11.27 -8.98 12.48
CA THR A 265 -12.39 -8.48 11.69
C THR A 265 -13.14 -9.65 11.05
N PRO A 266 -14.48 -9.72 11.17
CA PRO A 266 -15.29 -10.81 10.63
C PRO A 266 -15.00 -11.09 9.16
N LYS A 267 -14.93 -12.39 8.81
CA LYS A 267 -14.57 -12.84 7.45
C LYS A 267 -15.51 -12.28 6.39
N GLU A 268 -16.80 -12.22 6.68
CA GLU A 268 -17.83 -11.68 5.78
C GLU A 268 -17.63 -10.19 5.48
N ILE A 269 -17.08 -9.41 6.43
CA ILE A 269 -16.72 -8.00 6.19
C ILE A 269 -15.49 -7.91 5.29
N ILE A 270 -14.46 -8.73 5.55
CA ILE A 270 -13.25 -8.80 4.72
C ILE A 270 -13.61 -9.17 3.28
N GLU A 271 -14.43 -10.22 3.09
CA GLU A 271 -14.86 -10.68 1.76
C GLU A 271 -15.71 -9.62 1.03
N LYS A 272 -16.59 -8.92 1.75
CA LYS A 272 -17.39 -7.83 1.16
C LYS A 272 -16.51 -6.68 0.71
N LEU A 273 -15.59 -6.21 1.55
CA LEU A 273 -14.63 -5.16 1.19
C LEU A 273 -13.75 -5.59 0.02
N ASN A 274 -13.19 -6.81 0.03
CA ASN A 274 -12.39 -7.35 -1.06
C ASN A 274 -13.17 -7.36 -2.39
N LYS A 275 -14.40 -7.88 -2.38
CA LYS A 275 -15.27 -7.92 -3.56
C LYS A 275 -15.49 -6.52 -4.15
N GLU A 276 -15.82 -5.55 -3.30
CA GLU A 276 -16.09 -4.19 -3.77
C GLU A 276 -14.82 -3.47 -4.24
N ILE A 277 -13.69 -3.69 -3.58
CA ILE A 277 -12.39 -3.18 -4.03
C ILE A 277 -12.00 -3.77 -5.38
N ASN A 278 -12.11 -5.09 -5.57
CA ASN A 278 -11.81 -5.72 -6.85
C ASN A 278 -12.73 -5.21 -7.97
N ALA A 279 -14.01 -4.93 -7.65
CA ALA A 279 -14.94 -4.33 -8.61
C ALA A 279 -14.52 -2.89 -8.98
N VAL A 280 -14.08 -2.08 -8.01
CA VAL A 280 -13.50 -0.74 -8.26
C VAL A 280 -12.27 -0.84 -9.16
N LEU A 281 -11.34 -1.76 -8.85
CA LEU A 281 -10.12 -1.95 -9.64
C LEU A 281 -10.39 -2.47 -11.06
N ALA A 282 -11.52 -3.13 -11.30
CA ALA A 282 -11.94 -3.58 -12.62
C ALA A 282 -12.63 -2.48 -13.46
N GLU A 283 -12.97 -1.33 -12.88
CA GLU A 283 -13.57 -0.21 -13.61
C GLU A 283 -12.56 0.38 -14.62
N PRO A 284 -12.89 0.50 -15.92
CA PRO A 284 -11.94 1.02 -16.92
C PRO A 284 -11.38 2.41 -16.60
N ALA A 285 -12.21 3.28 -15.99
CA ALA A 285 -11.78 4.61 -15.59
C ALA A 285 -10.75 4.56 -14.44
N VAL A 286 -10.92 3.64 -13.47
CA VAL A 286 -9.99 3.43 -12.36
C VAL A 286 -8.70 2.81 -12.85
N GLN A 287 -8.77 1.77 -13.71
CA GLN A 287 -7.58 1.17 -14.32
C GLN A 287 -6.74 2.21 -15.06
N LYS A 288 -7.39 3.05 -15.87
CA LYS A 288 -6.70 4.15 -16.57
C LYS A 288 -5.99 5.09 -15.59
N GLN A 289 -6.68 5.50 -14.51
CA GLN A 289 -6.08 6.37 -13.49
C GLN A 289 -4.89 5.71 -12.77
N LEU A 290 -5.00 4.41 -12.41
CA LEU A 290 -3.90 3.68 -11.77
C LEU A 290 -2.68 3.56 -12.70
N VAL A 291 -2.90 3.29 -13.98
CA VAL A 291 -1.83 3.27 -15.00
C VAL A 291 -1.21 4.66 -15.16
N GLU A 292 -2.00 5.74 -15.20
CA GLU A 292 -1.50 7.12 -15.25
C GLU A 292 -0.68 7.53 -14.02
N LEU A 293 -0.99 6.93 -12.86
CA LEU A 293 -0.19 7.02 -11.64
C LEU A 293 1.09 6.14 -11.68
N GLY A 294 1.29 5.41 -12.76
CA GLY A 294 2.52 4.65 -13.02
C GLY A 294 2.55 3.26 -12.44
N GLY A 295 1.41 2.68 -12.09
CA GLY A 295 1.37 1.35 -11.51
C GLY A 295 0.42 0.39 -12.21
N ASP A 296 0.61 -0.89 -11.91
CA ASP A 296 -0.23 -1.98 -12.38
C ASP A 296 -1.22 -2.37 -11.29
N PRO A 297 -2.54 -2.46 -11.58
CA PRO A 297 -3.54 -2.97 -10.65
C PRO A 297 -3.21 -4.40 -10.21
N VAL A 298 -3.39 -4.68 -8.91
CA VAL A 298 -3.17 -6.01 -8.34
C VAL A 298 -4.49 -6.51 -7.75
N ILE A 299 -5.27 -7.21 -8.58
CA ILE A 299 -6.57 -7.80 -8.22
C ILE A 299 -6.34 -9.20 -7.63
N GLY A 300 -7.01 -9.53 -6.53
CA GLY A 300 -6.85 -10.83 -5.89
C GLY A 300 -7.73 -11.03 -4.67
N THR A 301 -7.62 -12.24 -4.08
CA THR A 301 -8.34 -12.59 -2.85
C THR A 301 -7.62 -12.05 -1.61
N PRO A 302 -8.28 -12.00 -0.44
CA PRO A 302 -7.62 -11.63 0.82
C PRO A 302 -6.41 -12.53 1.12
N GLU A 303 -6.52 -13.85 0.84
CA GLU A 303 -5.45 -14.83 1.07
C GLU A 303 -4.24 -14.56 0.13
N ALA A 304 -4.50 -14.23 -1.14
CA ALA A 304 -3.44 -13.86 -2.08
C ALA A 304 -2.70 -12.61 -1.60
N PHE A 305 -3.42 -11.61 -1.10
CA PHE A 305 -2.81 -10.42 -0.53
C PHE A 305 -2.04 -10.73 0.77
N GLY A 306 -2.58 -11.59 1.63
CA GLY A 306 -1.86 -12.09 2.81
C GLY A 306 -0.53 -12.75 2.45
N THR A 307 -0.50 -13.57 1.40
CA THR A 307 0.74 -14.17 0.86
C THR A 307 1.72 -13.12 0.39
N LEU A 308 1.24 -12.08 -0.31
CA LEU A 308 2.08 -10.95 -0.74
C LEU A 308 2.66 -10.18 0.45
N ILE A 309 1.88 -9.95 1.53
CA ILE A 309 2.38 -9.30 2.76
C ILE A 309 3.56 -10.08 3.35
N VAL A 310 3.44 -11.40 3.45
CA VAL A 310 4.51 -12.25 3.98
C VAL A 310 5.74 -12.20 3.07
N SER A 311 5.57 -12.38 1.76
CA SER A 311 6.69 -12.37 0.80
C SER A 311 7.40 -11.02 0.74
N GLU A 312 6.66 -9.91 0.79
CA GLU A 312 7.27 -8.56 0.84
C GLU A 312 8.04 -8.36 2.16
N THR A 313 7.53 -8.85 3.30
CA THR A 313 8.23 -8.79 4.58
C THR A 313 9.59 -9.51 4.53
N GLU A 314 9.62 -10.72 3.97
CA GLU A 314 10.87 -11.47 3.82
C GLU A 314 11.83 -10.82 2.79
N LYS A 315 11.31 -10.30 1.68
CA LYS A 315 12.09 -9.54 0.68
C LYS A 315 12.80 -8.36 1.34
N TRP A 316 12.06 -7.52 2.05
CA TRP A 316 12.63 -6.32 2.66
C TRP A 316 13.55 -6.63 3.84
N LYS A 317 13.29 -7.69 4.60
CA LYS A 317 14.23 -8.21 5.60
C LYS A 317 15.59 -8.51 4.96
N LYS A 318 15.58 -9.26 3.85
CA LYS A 318 16.80 -9.58 3.12
C LYS A 318 17.52 -8.32 2.59
N VAL A 319 16.78 -7.34 2.05
CA VAL A 319 17.36 -6.06 1.61
C VAL A 319 18.06 -5.32 2.75
N ILE A 320 17.44 -5.28 3.95
CA ILE A 320 18.03 -4.64 5.14
C ILE A 320 19.32 -5.34 5.54
N GLU A 321 19.33 -6.68 5.57
CA GLU A 321 20.47 -7.50 5.94
C GLU A 321 21.61 -7.36 4.91
N ASP A 322 21.33 -7.53 3.62
CA ASP A 322 22.32 -7.48 2.52
C ASP A 322 22.95 -6.08 2.37
N ALA A 323 22.17 -5.03 2.55
CA ALA A 323 22.66 -3.64 2.48
C ALA A 323 23.28 -3.14 3.81
N GLY A 324 23.25 -3.95 4.87
CA GLY A 324 23.79 -3.58 6.18
C GLY A 324 23.10 -2.38 6.81
N ILE A 325 21.79 -2.19 6.55
CA ILE A 325 21.03 -1.03 7.05
C ILE A 325 20.82 -1.18 8.56
N PRO A 326 21.27 -0.20 9.38
CA PRO A 326 21.17 -0.29 10.83
C PRO A 326 19.72 -0.29 11.28
N LYS A 327 19.45 -1.05 12.34
CA LYS A 327 18.12 -1.02 12.98
C LYS A 327 17.85 0.35 13.60
N VAL A 328 16.57 0.70 13.62
CA VAL A 328 16.05 1.90 14.30
C VAL A 328 15.66 1.50 15.72
N GLU A 329 16.20 2.19 16.70
CA GLU A 329 15.91 1.99 18.13
C GLU A 329 14.51 2.53 18.54
#